data_4a576d692f175d13abec5429656105f0
#
_entry.id   4a576d692f175d13abec5429656105f0
#
_cell.length_a   1.000
_cell.length_b   1.000
_cell.length_c   1.000
_cell.angle_alpha   90.00
_cell.angle_beta   90.00
_cell.angle_gamma   90.00
#
_symmetry.space_group_name_H-M   'P 1'
#
loop_
_entity.id
_entity.type
_entity.pdbx_description
1 polymer ?
#
loop_
_entity_poly.entity_id
_entity_poly.type
_entity_poly.pdbx_seq_one_letter_code
_entity_poly.pdbx_strand_id
1 'polypeptide(L)'
;MARKRTELPLLEKVTITDVAAEGKAIAKVNDLVIFVPYVVPGDVVDLQIKRKKHHYAEAEAVKFHEYSAVRAVPFCQHYGVCGGCKWQVLPYSEQIKYKQKQVTDNLTRIGKIELPEISPILGSEKTQFYRNKLEYTFSNKRWLTTEEVQQNVVYEQMNAVGFHIPNAFDKVLAIEKCWLQDDISNRIRNAVRDYAYQHNYSFINLRTHEGMLRNMIVRTSTTGELMVILICKIEKEEEMALFKQMLQYIADTFPEITSLLYIINNKCNDTITDLEVHTFKGKDHIFEEMEGLRFKVGPKSFYQTNSEQAYNLYKVARNFAGLTGNELVYDLYTGTGTIANFVSKHARQVIGIEYVPEAIEDAKVNAEINGIKNTLFFAGDMKDMLTQDFINQYGRPDVIITDPPRAGMHQDVVDVILFAEPKRIVYVSCNPATQARDLQLLDAKYKVKAVQPVDMFPHTHHVENVVLLELKD
;
A
#
# COMPACT_ATOMS: atom_id res chain seq x y z
N MET A 1 -26.25 -18.38 -30.68
CA MET A 1 -27.32 -17.51 -30.16
C MET A 1 -26.73 -16.65 -29.06
N ALA A 2 -26.60 -15.35 -29.28
CA ALA A 2 -26.14 -14.41 -28.24
C ALA A 2 -27.23 -14.34 -27.15
N ARG A 3 -26.88 -14.67 -25.90
CA ARG A 3 -27.76 -14.48 -24.74
C ARG A 3 -28.13 -12.99 -24.67
N LYS A 4 -29.42 -12.65 -24.85
CA LYS A 4 -29.96 -11.31 -24.56
C LYS A 4 -29.50 -10.93 -23.13
N ARG A 5 -28.61 -9.93 -22.97
CA ARG A 5 -28.32 -9.34 -21.67
C ARG A 5 -29.63 -8.72 -21.18
N THR A 6 -30.20 -9.30 -20.15
CA THR A 6 -31.33 -8.67 -19.43
C THR A 6 -30.81 -7.36 -18.85
N GLU A 7 -31.40 -6.25 -19.23
CA GLU A 7 -31.08 -4.95 -18.62
C GLU A 7 -31.37 -5.05 -17.11
N LEU A 8 -30.36 -4.72 -16.32
CA LEU A 8 -30.50 -4.69 -14.88
C LEU A 8 -31.27 -3.42 -14.48
N PRO A 9 -32.09 -3.44 -13.41
CA PRO A 9 -33.00 -2.36 -13.08
C PRO A 9 -32.28 -1.07 -12.70
N LEU A 10 -32.89 0.06 -13.04
CA LEU A 10 -32.60 1.37 -12.49
C LEU A 10 -33.45 1.53 -11.20
N LEU A 11 -32.78 1.95 -10.12
CA LEU A 11 -33.44 2.26 -8.86
C LEU A 11 -33.38 3.79 -8.67
N GLU A 12 -34.53 4.42 -8.55
CA GLU A 12 -34.65 5.88 -8.50
C GLU A 12 -34.65 6.39 -7.04
N LYS A 13 -34.06 7.55 -6.82
CA LYS A 13 -34.07 8.31 -5.56
C LYS A 13 -33.67 7.48 -4.32
N VAL A 14 -32.62 6.71 -4.47
CA VAL A 14 -32.08 5.87 -3.38
C VAL A 14 -31.17 6.71 -2.49
N THR A 15 -31.43 6.68 -1.18
CA THR A 15 -30.56 7.34 -0.20
C THR A 15 -29.38 6.44 0.15
N ILE A 16 -28.17 6.99 0.11
CA ILE A 16 -26.95 6.35 0.60
C ILE A 16 -26.90 6.45 2.11
N THR A 17 -26.70 5.34 2.80
CA THR A 17 -26.88 5.27 4.27
C THR A 17 -25.60 5.04 5.05
N ASP A 18 -24.57 4.41 4.47
CA ASP A 18 -23.34 4.05 5.21
C ASP A 18 -22.15 3.86 4.24
N VAL A 19 -20.99 3.57 4.78
CA VAL A 19 -19.77 3.20 4.05
C VAL A 19 -19.38 1.76 4.41
N ALA A 20 -19.07 0.97 3.39
CA ALA A 20 -18.60 -0.39 3.51
C ALA A 20 -17.07 -0.47 3.51
N ALA A 21 -16.56 -1.66 3.79
CA ALA A 21 -15.18 -2.03 3.46
C ALA A 21 -14.88 -1.76 1.97
N GLU A 22 -13.59 -1.63 1.62
CA GLU A 22 -13.10 -1.33 0.26
C GLU A 22 -13.53 0.04 -0.31
N GLY A 23 -14.06 0.92 0.53
CA GLY A 23 -14.34 2.31 0.17
C GLY A 23 -15.60 2.54 -0.65
N LYS A 24 -16.45 1.54 -0.82
CA LYS A 24 -17.78 1.70 -1.42
C LYS A 24 -18.78 2.17 -0.37
N ALA A 25 -19.72 3.02 -0.79
CA ALA A 25 -20.86 3.36 0.06
C ALA A 25 -21.96 2.30 -0.01
N ILE A 26 -22.88 2.34 0.94
CA ILE A 26 -23.99 1.38 1.07
C ILE A 26 -25.33 2.09 0.90
N ALA A 27 -26.20 1.49 0.11
CA ALA A 27 -27.64 1.72 0.14
C ALA A 27 -28.36 0.41 0.47
N LYS A 28 -29.59 0.51 0.95
CA LYS A 28 -30.49 -0.63 1.16
C LYS A 28 -31.82 -0.39 0.48
N VAL A 29 -32.24 -1.33 -0.34
CA VAL A 29 -33.54 -1.31 -1.03
C VAL A 29 -34.17 -2.69 -0.92
N ASN A 30 -35.33 -2.81 -0.26
CA ASN A 30 -36.02 -4.09 -0.06
C ASN A 30 -35.11 -5.20 0.49
N ASP A 31 -34.39 -4.91 1.57
CA ASP A 31 -33.40 -5.77 2.21
C ASP A 31 -32.16 -6.14 1.39
N LEU A 32 -32.08 -5.68 0.14
CA LEU A 32 -30.90 -5.85 -0.68
C LEU A 32 -29.86 -4.77 -0.36
N VAL A 33 -28.66 -5.21 0.02
CA VAL A 33 -27.50 -4.32 0.20
C VAL A 33 -26.94 -3.96 -1.17
N ILE A 34 -26.72 -2.67 -1.43
CA ILE A 34 -26.20 -2.18 -2.70
C ILE A 34 -24.89 -1.42 -2.43
N PHE A 35 -23.81 -1.84 -3.05
CA PHE A 35 -22.51 -1.18 -2.98
C PHE A 35 -22.35 -0.20 -4.14
N VAL A 36 -22.04 1.06 -3.80
CA VAL A 36 -21.97 2.16 -4.76
C VAL A 36 -20.65 2.92 -4.58
N PRO A 37 -19.80 3.05 -5.60
CA PRO A 37 -18.59 3.86 -5.52
C PRO A 37 -18.89 5.36 -5.69
N TYR A 38 -18.01 6.22 -5.16
CA TYR A 38 -17.97 7.67 -5.38
C TYR A 38 -19.20 8.45 -4.90
N VAL A 39 -20.00 7.86 -4.04
CA VAL A 39 -21.09 8.51 -3.31
C VAL A 39 -20.80 8.49 -1.82
N VAL A 40 -21.50 9.34 -1.06
CA VAL A 40 -21.33 9.46 0.39
C VAL A 40 -22.66 9.32 1.10
N PRO A 41 -22.71 8.91 2.38
CA PRO A 41 -23.93 8.84 3.15
C PRO A 41 -24.66 10.20 3.17
N GLY A 42 -25.96 10.16 2.90
CA GLY A 42 -26.82 11.33 2.74
C GLY A 42 -27.01 11.79 1.28
N ASP A 43 -26.24 11.27 0.31
CA ASP A 43 -26.57 11.49 -1.10
C ASP A 43 -27.89 10.79 -1.45
N VAL A 44 -28.74 11.42 -2.28
CA VAL A 44 -29.93 10.82 -2.89
C VAL A 44 -29.70 10.70 -4.39
N VAL A 45 -29.67 9.46 -4.90
CA VAL A 45 -29.19 9.16 -6.26
C VAL A 45 -30.06 8.14 -6.98
N ASP A 46 -30.05 8.20 -8.32
CA ASP A 46 -30.53 7.08 -9.13
C ASP A 46 -29.38 6.09 -9.34
N LEU A 47 -29.64 4.81 -9.09
CA LEU A 47 -28.66 3.73 -9.12
C LEU A 47 -28.91 2.78 -10.29
N GLN A 48 -28.00 2.74 -11.25
CA GLN A 48 -27.98 1.70 -12.27
C GLN A 48 -27.31 0.45 -11.71
N ILE A 49 -28.05 -0.63 -11.53
CA ILE A 49 -27.46 -1.91 -11.12
C ILE A 49 -26.54 -2.43 -12.22
N LYS A 50 -25.31 -2.78 -11.86
CA LYS A 50 -24.30 -3.37 -12.77
C LYS A 50 -24.12 -4.86 -12.56
N ARG A 51 -24.31 -5.32 -11.33
CA ARG A 51 -24.21 -6.73 -10.95
C ARG A 51 -25.16 -7.03 -9.80
N LYS A 52 -25.86 -8.15 -9.86
CA LYS A 52 -26.75 -8.61 -8.78
C LYS A 52 -26.37 -10.03 -8.36
N LYS A 53 -26.23 -10.21 -7.06
CA LYS A 53 -26.08 -11.49 -6.35
C LYS A 53 -27.30 -11.74 -5.47
N HIS A 54 -27.35 -12.90 -4.81
CA HIS A 54 -28.48 -13.24 -3.95
C HIS A 54 -28.67 -12.27 -2.78
N HIS A 55 -27.57 -11.85 -2.13
CA HIS A 55 -27.61 -11.03 -0.91
C HIS A 55 -27.15 -9.58 -1.12
N TYR A 56 -26.60 -9.24 -2.28
CA TYR A 56 -26.11 -7.89 -2.56
C TYR A 56 -26.14 -7.55 -4.05
N ALA A 57 -26.03 -6.26 -4.34
CA ALA A 57 -25.83 -5.76 -5.70
C ALA A 57 -24.68 -4.75 -5.72
N GLU A 58 -24.13 -4.53 -6.90
CA GLU A 58 -23.20 -3.44 -7.21
C GLU A 58 -23.87 -2.50 -8.20
N ALA A 59 -23.79 -1.21 -7.95
CA ALA A 59 -24.44 -0.19 -8.77
C ALA A 59 -23.52 1.02 -8.98
N GLU A 60 -23.86 1.83 -9.98
CA GLU A 60 -23.28 3.15 -10.21
C GLU A 60 -24.37 4.21 -10.07
N ALA A 61 -24.03 5.33 -9.44
CA ALA A 61 -24.88 6.51 -9.42
C ALA A 61 -24.88 7.17 -10.79
N VAL A 62 -26.06 7.25 -11.43
CA VAL A 62 -26.20 7.85 -12.77
C VAL A 62 -26.81 9.23 -12.73
N LYS A 63 -27.50 9.60 -11.63
CA LYS A 63 -28.07 10.90 -11.41
C LYS A 63 -28.07 11.23 -9.92
N PHE A 64 -27.71 12.44 -9.57
CA PHE A 64 -27.83 12.98 -8.20
C PHE A 64 -29.06 13.84 -8.13
N HIS A 65 -29.92 13.59 -7.16
CA HIS A 65 -31.08 14.41 -6.81
C HIS A 65 -30.75 15.39 -5.67
N GLU A 66 -30.02 14.88 -4.66
CA GLU A 66 -29.55 15.65 -3.53
C GLU A 66 -28.12 15.27 -3.17
N TYR A 67 -27.28 16.26 -2.91
CA TYR A 67 -25.95 16.06 -2.40
C TYR A 67 -25.94 16.11 -0.88
N SER A 68 -25.25 15.20 -0.26
CA SER A 68 -25.04 15.18 1.19
C SER A 68 -24.34 16.45 1.67
N ALA A 69 -24.77 16.98 2.81
CA ALA A 69 -24.16 18.16 3.44
C ALA A 69 -22.70 17.92 3.90
N VAL A 70 -22.32 16.65 4.09
CA VAL A 70 -20.93 16.30 4.45
C VAL A 70 -20.02 16.10 3.25
N ARG A 71 -20.53 16.28 2.05
CA ARG A 71 -19.75 16.03 0.82
C ARG A 71 -18.67 17.10 0.62
N ALA A 72 -17.44 16.66 0.35
CA ALA A 72 -16.33 17.53 -0.02
C ALA A 72 -16.15 17.58 -1.55
N VAL A 73 -15.56 18.66 -2.04
CA VAL A 73 -15.13 18.77 -3.43
C VAL A 73 -13.77 18.10 -3.58
N PRO A 74 -13.62 17.13 -4.49
CA PRO A 74 -12.32 16.51 -4.77
C PRO A 74 -11.30 17.56 -5.26
N PHE A 75 -10.11 17.53 -4.69
CA PHE A 75 -9.02 18.42 -5.12
C PHE A 75 -8.25 17.89 -6.34
N CYS A 76 -8.40 16.62 -6.68
CA CYS A 76 -7.70 15.98 -7.79
C CYS A 76 -8.61 15.87 -9.01
N GLN A 77 -8.19 16.44 -10.14
CA GLN A 77 -8.92 16.36 -11.42
C GLN A 77 -9.10 14.92 -11.94
N HIS A 78 -8.26 13.98 -11.49
CA HIS A 78 -8.32 12.58 -11.89
C HIS A 78 -9.16 11.71 -10.95
N TYR A 79 -9.79 12.33 -9.94
CA TYR A 79 -10.64 11.60 -9.00
C TYR A 79 -11.85 10.96 -9.72
N GLY A 80 -12.17 9.73 -9.34
CA GLY A 80 -13.26 8.97 -9.97
C GLY A 80 -12.82 8.16 -11.21
N VAL A 81 -11.68 8.49 -11.82
CA VAL A 81 -11.13 7.79 -12.99
C VAL A 81 -9.86 7.01 -12.65
N CYS A 82 -8.87 7.64 -12.03
CA CYS A 82 -7.58 7.05 -11.67
C CYS A 82 -7.70 5.82 -10.76
N GLY A 83 -8.68 5.79 -9.87
CA GLY A 83 -8.90 4.65 -8.95
C GLY A 83 -7.95 4.58 -7.74
N GLY A 84 -6.93 5.41 -7.64
CA GLY A 84 -6.00 5.44 -6.50
C GLY A 84 -6.65 5.97 -5.21
N CYS A 85 -7.36 7.09 -5.31
CA CYS A 85 -8.14 7.66 -4.22
C CYS A 85 -9.61 7.24 -4.30
N LYS A 86 -10.21 6.88 -3.16
CA LYS A 86 -11.62 6.45 -3.08
C LYS A 86 -12.52 7.48 -2.40
N TRP A 87 -11.95 8.33 -1.53
CA TRP A 87 -12.71 9.12 -0.57
C TRP A 87 -12.44 10.63 -0.60
N GLN A 88 -11.97 11.20 -1.73
CA GLN A 88 -11.81 12.66 -1.82
C GLN A 88 -13.14 13.44 -1.72
N VAL A 89 -14.26 12.76 -1.94
CA VAL A 89 -15.62 13.32 -1.71
C VAL A 89 -16.04 13.33 -0.25
N LEU A 90 -15.26 12.71 0.64
CA LEU A 90 -15.47 12.76 2.09
C LEU A 90 -14.41 13.66 2.74
N PRO A 91 -14.78 14.58 3.64
CA PRO A 91 -13.83 15.28 4.50
C PRO A 91 -12.98 14.30 5.29
N TYR A 92 -11.75 14.66 5.59
CA TYR A 92 -10.84 13.77 6.28
C TYR A 92 -11.37 13.32 7.66
N SER A 93 -12.04 14.19 8.39
CA SER A 93 -12.72 13.86 9.64
C SER A 93 -13.74 12.72 9.50
N GLU A 94 -14.44 12.64 8.39
CA GLU A 94 -15.37 11.55 8.13
C GLU A 94 -14.64 10.26 7.68
N GLN A 95 -13.57 10.41 6.90
CA GLN A 95 -12.74 9.25 6.49
C GLN A 95 -12.24 8.48 7.71
N ILE A 96 -11.70 9.17 8.72
CA ILE A 96 -11.17 8.53 9.94
C ILE A 96 -12.29 7.88 10.77
N LYS A 97 -13.50 8.45 10.84
CA LYS A 97 -14.65 7.82 11.49
C LYS A 97 -15.03 6.49 10.83
N TYR A 98 -15.06 6.43 9.49
CA TYR A 98 -15.39 5.20 8.78
C TYR A 98 -14.28 4.15 8.88
N LYS A 99 -13.01 4.55 8.95
CA LYS A 99 -11.89 3.66 9.23
C LYS A 99 -11.95 3.10 10.65
N GLN A 100 -12.23 3.94 11.63
CA GLN A 100 -12.51 3.51 13.01
C GLN A 100 -13.64 2.49 13.06
N LYS A 101 -14.76 2.80 12.42
CA LYS A 101 -15.94 1.92 12.33
C LYS A 101 -15.57 0.58 11.67
N GLN A 102 -14.79 0.60 10.60
CA GLN A 102 -14.35 -0.62 9.91
C GLN A 102 -13.56 -1.54 10.84
N VAL A 103 -12.61 -1.02 11.61
CA VAL A 103 -11.87 -1.80 12.60
C VAL A 103 -12.82 -2.37 13.65
N THR A 104 -13.65 -1.55 14.24
CA THR A 104 -14.64 -1.96 15.26
C THR A 104 -15.55 -3.07 14.74
N ASP A 105 -16.15 -2.87 13.56
CA ASP A 105 -17.07 -3.84 12.96
C ASP A 105 -16.38 -5.19 12.66
N ASN A 106 -15.15 -5.17 12.16
CA ASN A 106 -14.41 -6.41 11.87
C ASN A 106 -14.05 -7.16 13.15
N LEU A 107 -13.48 -6.47 14.14
CA LEU A 107 -13.08 -7.11 15.38
C LEU A 107 -14.28 -7.68 16.15
N THR A 108 -15.40 -6.96 16.19
CA THR A 108 -16.60 -7.42 16.92
C THR A 108 -17.36 -8.51 16.17
N ARG A 109 -17.55 -8.39 14.86
CA ARG A 109 -18.42 -9.32 14.09
C ARG A 109 -17.69 -10.58 13.63
N ILE A 110 -16.39 -10.49 13.31
CA ILE A 110 -15.56 -11.62 12.86
C ILE A 110 -14.83 -12.22 14.04
N GLY A 111 -14.14 -11.40 14.84
CA GLY A 111 -13.34 -11.87 15.98
C GLY A 111 -14.20 -12.53 17.05
N LYS A 112 -15.36 -11.95 17.38
CA LYS A 112 -16.30 -12.48 18.39
C LYS A 112 -15.65 -12.80 19.73
N ILE A 113 -14.65 -12.01 20.09
CA ILE A 113 -13.86 -12.12 21.33
C ILE A 113 -14.15 -10.93 22.23
N GLU A 114 -13.76 -11.02 23.50
CA GLU A 114 -13.82 -9.89 24.41
C GLU A 114 -12.81 -8.84 23.99
N LEU A 115 -13.28 -7.59 23.80
CA LEU A 115 -12.45 -6.47 23.38
C LEU A 115 -12.47 -5.37 24.46
N PRO A 116 -11.34 -4.71 24.72
CA PRO A 116 -11.34 -3.45 25.49
C PRO A 116 -11.98 -2.33 24.67
N GLU A 117 -12.09 -1.16 25.26
CA GLU A 117 -12.41 0.05 24.52
C GLU A 117 -11.35 0.26 23.43
N ILE A 118 -11.81 0.40 22.18
CA ILE A 118 -10.94 0.66 21.05
C ILE A 118 -10.53 2.14 21.07
N SER A 119 -9.23 2.40 21.10
CA SER A 119 -8.69 3.76 21.10
C SER A 119 -9.14 4.54 19.86
N PRO A 120 -9.33 5.86 19.96
CA PRO A 120 -9.58 6.69 18.79
C PRO A 120 -8.47 6.52 17.75
N ILE A 121 -8.86 6.44 16.48
CA ILE A 121 -7.91 6.25 15.38
C ILE A 121 -6.87 7.39 15.34
N LEU A 122 -5.60 7.01 15.20
CA LEU A 122 -4.54 7.97 14.93
C LEU A 122 -4.61 8.43 13.48
N GLY A 123 -5.06 9.67 13.26
CA GLY A 123 -5.09 10.30 11.95
C GLY A 123 -3.70 10.68 11.44
N SER A 124 -3.58 10.88 10.13
CA SER A 124 -2.39 11.43 9.50
C SER A 124 -2.42 12.96 9.55
N GLU A 125 -1.33 13.58 9.94
CA GLU A 125 -1.19 15.04 9.94
C GLU A 125 -1.24 15.58 8.50
N LYS A 126 -0.49 14.92 7.59
CA LYS A 126 -0.52 15.22 6.16
C LYS A 126 -1.54 14.33 5.46
N THR A 127 -2.50 14.92 4.78
CA THR A 127 -3.48 14.20 3.95
C THR A 127 -3.13 14.24 2.47
N GLN A 128 -2.19 15.10 2.06
CA GLN A 128 -1.62 15.22 0.71
C GLN A 128 -0.11 15.16 0.82
N PHE A 129 0.56 14.78 -0.27
CA PHE A 129 2.03 14.75 -0.37
C PHE A 129 2.73 13.89 0.70
N TYR A 130 2.02 12.87 1.20
CA TYR A 130 2.52 12.00 2.27
C TYR A 130 3.25 10.74 1.75
N ARG A 131 3.02 10.37 0.48
CA ARG A 131 3.65 9.15 -0.07
C ARG A 131 5.10 9.42 -0.45
N ASN A 132 5.94 8.47 -0.07
CA ASN A 132 7.34 8.48 -0.45
C ASN A 132 7.65 7.64 -1.71
N LYS A 133 6.67 6.92 -2.27
CA LYS A 133 6.83 6.10 -3.49
C LYS A 133 5.59 6.17 -4.37
N LEU A 134 5.78 6.42 -5.66
CA LEU A 134 4.81 6.18 -6.73
C LEU A 134 5.48 5.44 -7.89
N GLU A 135 4.70 4.60 -8.53
CA GLU A 135 5.08 3.86 -9.73
C GLU A 135 4.11 4.24 -10.86
N TYR A 136 4.67 4.71 -11.97
CA TYR A 136 3.94 5.13 -13.16
C TYR A 136 4.18 4.14 -14.28
N THR A 137 3.14 3.86 -15.05
CA THR A 137 3.21 2.99 -16.24
C THR A 137 3.20 3.85 -17.50
N PHE A 138 4.07 3.49 -18.44
CA PHE A 138 3.99 3.96 -19.83
C PHE A 138 3.09 3.00 -20.61
N SER A 139 2.25 3.52 -21.48
CA SER A 139 1.42 2.70 -22.37
C SER A 139 1.14 3.43 -23.67
N ASN A 140 1.13 2.69 -24.78
CA ASN A 140 0.66 3.21 -26.07
C ASN A 140 -0.87 3.17 -26.20
N LYS A 141 -1.59 2.90 -25.09
CA LYS A 141 -3.06 2.87 -25.02
C LYS A 141 -3.56 3.81 -23.92
N ARG A 142 -3.63 5.09 -24.27
CA ARG A 142 -4.23 6.11 -23.42
C ARG A 142 -5.69 5.79 -23.11
N TRP A 143 -6.08 5.93 -21.87
CA TRP A 143 -7.48 5.98 -21.47
C TRP A 143 -8.06 7.35 -21.82
N LEU A 144 -9.15 7.37 -22.57
CA LEU A 144 -9.95 8.58 -22.81
C LEU A 144 -11.04 8.68 -21.76
N THR A 145 -11.17 9.86 -21.14
CA THR A 145 -12.25 10.13 -20.19
C THR A 145 -13.60 10.22 -20.91
N THR A 146 -14.70 10.15 -20.16
CA THR A 146 -16.04 10.30 -20.74
C THR A 146 -16.19 11.64 -21.45
N GLU A 147 -15.64 12.70 -20.86
CA GLU A 147 -15.64 14.05 -21.40
C GLU A 147 -14.87 14.14 -22.73
N GLU A 148 -13.65 13.56 -22.76
CA GLU A 148 -12.83 13.51 -23.99
C GLU A 148 -13.54 12.76 -25.12
N VAL A 149 -14.22 11.67 -24.80
CA VAL A 149 -15.03 10.90 -25.77
C VAL A 149 -16.24 11.69 -26.26
N GLN A 150 -16.96 12.36 -25.37
CA GLN A 150 -18.12 13.19 -25.73
C GLN A 150 -17.73 14.41 -26.56
N GLN A 151 -16.57 14.99 -26.31
CA GLN A 151 -16.03 16.12 -27.05
C GLN A 151 -15.33 15.70 -28.35
N ASN A 152 -15.29 14.40 -28.66
CA ASN A 152 -14.56 13.83 -29.81
C ASN A 152 -13.10 14.29 -29.88
N VAL A 153 -12.42 14.34 -28.72
CA VAL A 153 -11.00 14.72 -28.66
C VAL A 153 -10.18 13.69 -29.43
N VAL A 154 -9.38 14.17 -30.36
CA VAL A 154 -8.46 13.33 -31.14
C VAL A 154 -7.03 13.64 -30.71
N TYR A 155 -6.30 12.59 -30.36
CA TYR A 155 -4.88 12.68 -30.05
C TYR A 155 -4.06 12.18 -31.24
N GLU A 156 -2.98 12.87 -31.58
CA GLU A 156 -2.03 12.46 -32.62
C GLU A 156 -1.39 11.11 -32.28
N GLN A 157 -1.17 10.87 -30.97
CA GLN A 157 -0.67 9.61 -30.45
C GLN A 157 -1.40 9.23 -29.17
N MET A 158 -1.59 7.92 -28.97
CA MET A 158 -2.28 7.35 -27.81
C MET A 158 -1.32 6.95 -26.69
N ASN A 159 -0.13 7.55 -26.64
CA ASN A 159 0.84 7.33 -25.57
C ASN A 159 0.38 8.03 -24.29
N ALA A 160 0.58 7.37 -23.14
CA ALA A 160 0.24 7.90 -21.84
C ALA A 160 1.25 7.45 -20.77
N VAL A 161 1.51 8.33 -19.81
CA VAL A 161 2.26 8.02 -18.58
C VAL A 161 1.35 8.32 -17.39
N GLY A 162 1.17 7.33 -16.52
CA GLY A 162 0.33 7.50 -15.35
C GLY A 162 -0.07 6.19 -14.69
N PHE A 163 -1.37 6.02 -14.41
CA PHE A 163 -1.86 4.87 -13.68
C PHE A 163 -2.85 4.04 -14.50
N HIS A 164 -2.85 2.73 -14.25
CA HIS A 164 -3.84 1.83 -14.83
C HIS A 164 -5.24 2.20 -14.39
N ILE A 165 -6.18 2.04 -15.30
CA ILE A 165 -7.62 2.15 -14.99
C ILE A 165 -8.09 0.85 -14.32
N PRO A 166 -8.88 0.91 -13.25
CA PRO A 166 -9.48 -0.27 -12.66
C PRO A 166 -10.22 -1.11 -13.70
N ASN A 167 -9.96 -2.42 -13.73
CA ASN A 167 -10.51 -3.38 -14.69
C ASN A 167 -10.09 -3.22 -16.17
N ALA A 168 -9.10 -2.37 -16.47
CA ALA A 168 -8.56 -2.18 -17.81
C ALA A 168 -7.03 -2.21 -17.77
N PHE A 169 -6.45 -3.41 -17.61
CA PHE A 169 -5.01 -3.62 -17.37
C PHE A 169 -4.09 -3.06 -18.45
N ASP A 170 -4.58 -2.94 -19.69
CA ASP A 170 -3.79 -2.46 -20.83
C ASP A 170 -3.96 -0.96 -21.12
N LYS A 171 -4.77 -0.25 -20.35
CA LYS A 171 -5.02 1.17 -20.54
C LYS A 171 -4.49 1.99 -19.36
N VAL A 172 -3.87 3.11 -19.69
CA VAL A 172 -3.27 4.03 -18.74
C VAL A 172 -3.91 5.41 -18.86
N LEU A 173 -4.36 5.95 -17.74
CA LEU A 173 -4.77 7.33 -17.61
C LEU A 173 -3.53 8.22 -17.57
N ALA A 174 -3.43 9.16 -18.49
CA ALA A 174 -2.38 10.18 -18.44
C ALA A 174 -2.61 11.10 -17.23
N ILE A 175 -1.62 11.16 -16.34
CA ILE A 175 -1.72 11.95 -15.10
C ILE A 175 -0.93 13.25 -15.27
N GLU A 176 -1.58 14.39 -15.01
CA GLU A 176 -0.91 15.69 -14.98
C GLU A 176 -0.39 16.02 -13.58
N LYS A 177 -1.18 15.76 -12.55
CA LYS A 177 -0.79 15.99 -11.16
C LYS A 177 -1.36 14.91 -10.25
N CYS A 178 -0.49 14.26 -9.49
CA CYS A 178 -0.85 13.42 -8.35
C CYS A 178 -0.56 14.19 -7.06
N TRP A 179 -1.52 14.23 -6.16
CA TRP A 179 -1.44 14.96 -4.89
C TRP A 179 -0.94 14.09 -3.72
N LEU A 180 -0.58 12.84 -3.99
CA LEU A 180 -0.19 11.91 -2.93
C LEU A 180 1.31 11.93 -2.64
N GLN A 181 2.17 12.25 -3.62
CA GLN A 181 3.61 12.37 -3.48
C GLN A 181 4.05 13.81 -3.76
N ASP A 182 5.19 14.20 -3.22
CA ASP A 182 5.80 15.51 -3.44
C ASP A 182 5.80 15.92 -4.92
N ASP A 183 5.65 17.21 -5.20
CA ASP A 183 5.47 17.75 -6.55
C ASP A 183 6.66 17.47 -7.48
N ILE A 184 7.85 17.21 -6.94
CA ILE A 184 9.01 16.77 -7.72
C ILE A 184 8.70 15.52 -8.55
N SER A 185 7.88 14.61 -8.03
CA SER A 185 7.42 13.40 -8.73
C SER A 185 6.59 13.76 -9.98
N ASN A 186 5.74 14.79 -9.90
CA ASN A 186 4.96 15.28 -11.04
C ASN A 186 5.87 15.92 -12.08
N ARG A 187 6.81 16.76 -11.64
CA ARG A 187 7.78 17.45 -12.52
C ARG A 187 8.61 16.44 -13.30
N ILE A 188 9.17 15.42 -12.63
CA ILE A 188 9.98 14.38 -13.28
C ILE A 188 9.13 13.59 -14.28
N ARG A 189 7.95 13.11 -13.86
CA ARG A 189 7.05 12.33 -14.75
C ARG A 189 6.67 13.12 -16.01
N ASN A 190 6.28 14.38 -15.85
CA ASN A 190 5.87 15.20 -16.98
C ASN A 190 7.06 15.49 -17.91
N ALA A 191 8.23 15.84 -17.37
CA ALA A 191 9.43 16.07 -18.17
C ALA A 191 9.86 14.81 -18.95
N VAL A 192 9.84 13.63 -18.33
CA VAL A 192 10.16 12.36 -19.00
C VAL A 192 9.14 12.05 -20.11
N ARG A 193 7.84 12.28 -19.84
CA ARG A 193 6.78 12.14 -20.85
C ARG A 193 7.03 13.05 -22.04
N ASP A 194 7.25 14.33 -21.79
CA ASP A 194 7.37 15.34 -22.82
C ASP A 194 8.63 15.12 -23.66
N TYR A 195 9.74 14.76 -23.02
CA TYR A 195 10.96 14.36 -23.73
C TYR A 195 10.73 13.11 -24.59
N ALA A 196 10.03 12.10 -24.06
CA ALA A 196 9.70 10.89 -24.81
C ALA A 196 8.83 11.19 -26.04
N TYR A 197 7.89 12.13 -25.94
CA TYR A 197 7.06 12.54 -27.08
C TYR A 197 7.89 13.29 -28.14
N GLN A 198 8.72 14.23 -27.72
CA GLN A 198 9.56 15.04 -28.64
C GLN A 198 10.56 14.18 -29.41
N HIS A 199 11.06 13.12 -28.80
CA HIS A 199 12.07 12.24 -29.40
C HIS A 199 11.50 10.90 -29.90
N ASN A 200 10.16 10.76 -29.99
CA ASN A 200 9.46 9.59 -30.53
C ASN A 200 9.85 8.25 -29.87
N TYR A 201 10.04 8.22 -28.55
CA TYR A 201 10.23 6.98 -27.82
C TYR A 201 8.98 6.12 -27.91
N SER A 202 9.17 4.82 -28.10
CA SER A 202 8.05 3.87 -28.07
C SER A 202 7.66 3.52 -26.65
N PHE A 203 6.34 3.55 -26.38
CA PHE A 203 5.76 3.12 -25.09
C PHE A 203 5.27 1.70 -25.23
N ILE A 204 5.34 0.94 -24.11
CA ILE A 204 4.96 -0.46 -24.11
C ILE A 204 3.49 -0.66 -24.55
N ASN A 205 3.26 -1.64 -25.38
CA ASN A 205 1.95 -2.22 -25.59
C ASN A 205 1.81 -3.42 -24.65
N LEU A 206 0.97 -3.30 -23.63
CA LEU A 206 0.81 -4.33 -22.60
C LEU A 206 0.16 -5.63 -23.08
N ARG A 207 -0.30 -5.69 -24.34
CA ARG A 207 -0.84 -6.92 -24.96
C ARG A 207 0.16 -7.61 -25.88
N THR A 208 0.92 -6.84 -26.66
CA THR A 208 1.91 -7.39 -27.59
C THR A 208 3.31 -7.43 -26.99
N HIS A 209 3.52 -6.72 -25.85
CA HIS A 209 4.80 -6.57 -25.17
C HIS A 209 5.88 -5.90 -26.05
N GLU A 210 5.46 -5.04 -26.97
CA GLU A 210 6.31 -4.24 -27.84
C GLU A 210 6.40 -2.80 -27.32
N GLY A 211 7.54 -2.16 -27.50
CA GLY A 211 7.83 -0.82 -27.04
C GLY A 211 8.88 -0.76 -25.94
N MET A 212 9.61 0.35 -25.87
CA MET A 212 10.78 0.53 -25.02
C MET A 212 10.44 0.89 -23.58
N LEU A 213 9.66 1.98 -23.38
CA LEU A 213 9.40 2.51 -22.03
C LEU A 213 8.27 1.73 -21.35
N ARG A 214 8.53 1.22 -20.14
CA ARG A 214 7.58 0.39 -19.37
C ARG A 214 7.05 1.10 -18.13
N ASN A 215 7.91 1.30 -17.14
CA ASN A 215 7.52 1.87 -15.85
C ASN A 215 8.56 2.91 -15.41
N MET A 216 8.12 3.80 -14.54
CA MET A 216 8.98 4.73 -13.81
C MET A 216 8.58 4.74 -12.34
N ILE A 217 9.55 4.52 -11.46
CA ILE A 217 9.35 4.61 -10.02
C ILE A 217 10.06 5.86 -9.52
N VAL A 218 9.37 6.66 -8.72
CA VAL A 218 9.93 7.80 -8.01
C VAL A 218 9.82 7.54 -6.52
N ARG A 219 10.95 7.62 -5.80
CA ARG A 219 11.00 7.53 -4.35
C ARG A 219 11.64 8.78 -3.78
N THR A 220 10.99 9.37 -2.79
CA THR A 220 11.52 10.43 -1.93
C THR A 220 11.80 9.87 -0.55
N SER A 221 12.63 10.51 0.26
CA SER A 221 12.90 10.09 1.62
C SER A 221 12.85 11.24 2.62
N THR A 222 12.76 10.91 3.89
CA THR A 222 12.82 11.88 5.02
C THR A 222 14.15 12.62 5.10
N THR A 223 15.22 12.06 4.53
CA THR A 223 16.56 12.70 4.45
C THR A 223 16.68 13.66 3.28
N GLY A 224 15.65 13.85 2.47
CA GLY A 224 15.68 14.69 1.28
C GLY A 224 16.32 14.03 0.05
N GLU A 225 16.69 12.76 0.12
CA GLU A 225 17.22 12.02 -1.02
C GLU A 225 16.08 11.61 -1.99
N LEU A 226 16.41 11.56 -3.28
CA LEU A 226 15.48 11.30 -4.37
C LEU A 226 16.02 10.20 -5.27
N MET A 227 15.24 9.11 -5.41
CA MET A 227 15.54 8.00 -6.30
C MET A 227 14.54 7.96 -7.46
N VAL A 228 15.05 7.84 -8.67
CA VAL A 228 14.27 7.61 -9.88
C VAL A 228 14.75 6.33 -10.55
N ILE A 229 13.82 5.44 -10.87
CA ILE A 229 14.12 4.17 -11.53
C ILE A 229 13.31 4.13 -12.82
N LEU A 230 13.99 4.05 -13.96
CA LEU A 230 13.34 3.78 -15.24
C LEU A 230 13.41 2.30 -15.59
N ILE A 231 12.29 1.73 -15.97
CA ILE A 231 12.20 0.34 -16.42
C ILE A 231 11.88 0.35 -17.90
N CYS A 232 12.73 -0.34 -18.68
CA CYS A 232 12.63 -0.36 -20.13
C CYS A 232 12.76 -1.78 -20.68
N LYS A 233 12.30 -1.95 -21.90
CA LYS A 233 12.59 -3.13 -22.74
C LYS A 233 13.63 -2.72 -23.76
N ILE A 234 14.74 -3.44 -23.83
CA ILE A 234 15.86 -3.18 -24.76
C ILE A 234 16.22 -4.49 -25.46
N GLU A 235 16.10 -4.53 -26.78
CA GLU A 235 16.42 -5.68 -27.61
C GLU A 235 17.58 -5.40 -28.56
N LYS A 236 17.93 -4.12 -28.78
CA LYS A 236 18.96 -3.67 -29.71
C LYS A 236 19.88 -2.64 -29.08
N GLU A 237 21.10 -2.55 -29.57
CA GLU A 237 22.12 -1.63 -29.08
C GLU A 237 21.72 -0.15 -29.31
N GLU A 238 21.07 0.14 -30.44
CA GLU A 238 20.58 1.49 -30.75
C GLU A 238 19.53 1.94 -29.75
N GLU A 239 18.67 1.02 -29.28
CA GLU A 239 17.66 1.31 -28.24
C GLU A 239 18.33 1.67 -26.92
N MET A 240 19.42 0.98 -26.56
CA MET A 240 20.19 1.31 -25.37
C MET A 240 20.84 2.69 -25.47
N ALA A 241 21.39 3.05 -26.63
CA ALA A 241 21.97 4.36 -26.85
C ALA A 241 20.92 5.48 -26.71
N LEU A 242 19.75 5.27 -27.30
CA LEU A 242 18.62 6.18 -27.19
C LEU A 242 18.14 6.29 -25.74
N PHE A 243 18.01 5.17 -25.03
CA PHE A 243 17.57 5.14 -23.63
C PHE A 243 18.56 5.89 -22.70
N LYS A 244 19.86 5.75 -22.92
CA LYS A 244 20.87 6.50 -22.19
C LYS A 244 20.78 8.01 -22.40
N GLN A 245 20.33 8.48 -23.57
CA GLN A 245 20.07 9.91 -23.81
C GLN A 245 18.94 10.43 -22.90
N MET A 246 17.88 9.65 -22.70
CA MET A 246 16.82 9.99 -21.75
C MET A 246 17.32 10.04 -20.32
N LEU A 247 18.12 9.07 -19.90
CA LEU A 247 18.73 9.08 -18.56
C LEU A 247 19.62 10.29 -18.35
N GLN A 248 20.41 10.67 -19.36
CA GLN A 248 21.25 11.87 -19.32
C GLN A 248 20.38 13.14 -19.23
N TYR A 249 19.31 13.25 -20.04
CA TYR A 249 18.37 14.35 -19.94
C TYR A 249 17.78 14.51 -18.54
N ILE A 250 17.37 13.40 -17.91
CA ILE A 250 16.85 13.39 -16.54
C ILE A 250 17.92 13.87 -15.56
N ALA A 251 19.15 13.37 -15.68
CA ALA A 251 20.27 13.71 -14.82
C ALA A 251 20.67 15.20 -14.89
N ASP A 252 20.51 15.80 -16.06
CA ASP A 252 20.85 17.21 -16.29
C ASP A 252 19.69 18.14 -15.88
N THR A 253 18.44 17.71 -16.09
CA THR A 253 17.26 18.50 -15.78
C THR A 253 16.94 18.52 -14.30
N PHE A 254 17.24 17.42 -13.58
CA PHE A 254 16.95 17.25 -12.15
C PHE A 254 18.23 16.92 -11.36
N PRO A 255 19.07 17.93 -11.10
CA PRO A 255 20.33 17.72 -10.35
C PRO A 255 20.09 17.25 -8.90
N GLU A 256 18.89 17.47 -8.34
CA GLU A 256 18.45 16.99 -7.04
C GLU A 256 18.29 15.46 -6.94
N ILE A 257 18.28 14.72 -8.05
CA ILE A 257 18.24 13.25 -8.04
C ILE A 257 19.57 12.71 -7.49
N THR A 258 19.50 12.04 -6.35
CA THR A 258 20.64 11.42 -5.67
C THR A 258 20.90 9.98 -6.11
N SER A 259 19.89 9.34 -6.72
CA SER A 259 19.93 7.96 -7.19
C SER A 259 19.13 7.84 -8.49
N LEU A 260 19.79 7.80 -9.63
CA LEU A 260 19.18 7.56 -10.94
C LEU A 260 19.55 6.16 -11.41
N LEU A 261 18.55 5.28 -11.44
CA LEU A 261 18.69 3.86 -11.72
C LEU A 261 17.88 3.46 -12.94
N TYR A 262 18.23 2.32 -13.53
CA TYR A 262 17.41 1.71 -14.54
C TYR A 262 17.42 0.18 -14.46
N ILE A 263 16.38 -0.44 -15.02
CA ILE A 263 16.21 -1.90 -15.09
C ILE A 263 15.79 -2.26 -16.51
N ILE A 264 16.45 -3.26 -17.09
CA ILE A 264 16.04 -3.83 -18.36
C ILE A 264 15.08 -4.99 -18.06
N ASN A 265 13.83 -4.85 -18.48
CA ASN A 265 12.81 -5.87 -18.32
C ASN A 265 12.24 -6.30 -19.67
N ASN A 266 12.83 -7.35 -20.24
CA ASN A 266 12.38 -7.95 -21.50
C ASN A 266 11.31 -9.03 -21.31
N LYS A 267 10.83 -9.25 -20.06
CA LYS A 267 9.76 -10.21 -19.74
C LYS A 267 8.39 -9.66 -20.10
N CYS A 268 7.41 -10.56 -20.14
CA CYS A 268 6.01 -10.20 -20.39
C CYS A 268 5.28 -9.59 -19.16
N ASN A 269 5.88 -9.67 -17.98
CA ASN A 269 5.30 -9.12 -16.73
C ASN A 269 6.16 -7.96 -16.19
N ASP A 270 5.60 -7.22 -15.22
CA ASP A 270 6.27 -6.06 -14.63
C ASP A 270 7.07 -6.39 -13.36
N THR A 271 7.22 -7.67 -12.99
CA THR A 271 8.02 -8.08 -11.84
C THR A 271 9.49 -7.77 -12.07
N ILE A 272 10.13 -7.08 -11.14
CA ILE A 272 11.53 -6.64 -11.22
C ILE A 272 12.44 -7.30 -10.17
N THR A 273 11.90 -8.12 -9.28
CA THR A 273 12.63 -8.69 -8.13
C THR A 273 13.85 -9.52 -8.55
N ASP A 274 13.75 -10.24 -9.67
CA ASP A 274 14.76 -11.11 -10.25
C ASP A 274 15.65 -10.42 -11.30
N LEU A 275 15.47 -9.12 -11.57
CA LEU A 275 16.22 -8.39 -12.59
C LEU A 275 17.37 -7.58 -11.98
N GLU A 276 18.43 -7.39 -12.74
CA GLU A 276 19.56 -6.54 -12.35
C GLU A 276 19.15 -5.06 -12.33
N VAL A 277 19.66 -4.33 -11.35
CA VAL A 277 19.50 -2.88 -11.24
C VAL A 277 20.83 -2.23 -11.59
N HIS A 278 20.78 -1.29 -12.53
CA HIS A 278 21.94 -0.55 -12.98
C HIS A 278 21.88 0.89 -12.46
N THR A 279 23.02 1.35 -11.92
CA THR A 279 23.17 2.75 -11.50
C THR A 279 23.66 3.60 -12.66
N PHE A 280 22.88 4.59 -13.07
CA PHE A 280 23.30 5.56 -14.09
C PHE A 280 24.03 6.75 -13.46
N LYS A 281 23.50 7.30 -12.33
CA LYS A 281 24.10 8.41 -11.61
C LYS A 281 23.83 8.30 -10.11
N GLY A 282 24.81 8.65 -9.29
CA GLY A 282 24.68 8.72 -7.85
C GLY A 282 24.78 7.35 -7.15
N LYS A 283 23.94 7.12 -6.16
CA LYS A 283 23.94 5.91 -5.33
C LYS A 283 22.93 4.88 -5.85
N ASP A 284 23.11 3.62 -5.47
CA ASP A 284 22.15 2.53 -5.72
C ASP A 284 20.98 2.49 -4.72
N HIS A 285 20.93 3.42 -3.76
CA HIS A 285 19.97 3.49 -2.67
C HIS A 285 19.70 4.92 -2.21
N ILE A 286 18.69 5.08 -1.39
CA ILE A 286 18.42 6.27 -0.57
C ILE A 286 18.34 5.87 0.91
N PHE A 287 18.38 6.84 1.81
CA PHE A 287 18.19 6.61 3.24
C PHE A 287 16.88 7.22 3.73
N GLU A 288 16.18 6.46 4.55
CA GLU A 288 15.13 6.96 5.44
C GLU A 288 15.70 7.13 6.85
N GLU A 289 15.16 8.06 7.62
CA GLU A 289 15.60 8.28 9.00
C GLU A 289 14.41 8.28 9.97
N MET A 290 14.60 7.62 11.13
CA MET A 290 13.58 7.52 12.17
C MET A 290 14.27 7.47 13.54
N GLU A 291 14.04 8.47 14.40
CA GLU A 291 14.66 8.59 15.74
C GLU A 291 16.20 8.44 15.73
N GLY A 292 16.86 8.98 14.71
CA GLY A 292 18.31 8.87 14.55
C GLY A 292 18.79 7.53 13.98
N LEU A 293 17.90 6.59 13.73
CA LEU A 293 18.20 5.36 12.99
C LEU A 293 18.07 5.61 11.49
N ARG A 294 19.05 5.16 10.73
CA ARG A 294 19.09 5.27 9.27
C ARG A 294 18.80 3.91 8.64
N PHE A 295 17.88 3.90 7.69
CA PHE A 295 17.48 2.70 6.96
C PHE A 295 17.83 2.86 5.48
N LYS A 296 18.69 1.99 4.98
CA LYS A 296 19.00 1.88 3.55
C LYS A 296 17.80 1.33 2.83
N VAL A 297 17.30 2.08 1.84
CA VAL A 297 16.17 1.69 1.00
C VAL A 297 16.64 1.56 -0.43
N GLY A 298 16.77 0.33 -0.89
CA GLY A 298 17.11 0.01 -2.27
C GLY A 298 15.92 0.13 -3.23
N PRO A 299 16.16 -0.02 -4.53
CA PRO A 299 15.11 0.07 -5.56
C PRO A 299 14.00 -0.98 -5.40
N LYS A 300 14.34 -2.16 -4.91
CA LYS A 300 13.42 -3.29 -4.70
C LYS A 300 12.96 -3.43 -3.25
N SER A 301 13.61 -2.76 -2.30
CA SER A 301 13.29 -2.88 -0.87
C SER A 301 11.87 -2.40 -0.59
N PHE A 302 11.15 -3.16 0.23
CA PHE A 302 9.91 -2.68 0.83
C PHE A 302 10.24 -1.68 1.94
N TYR A 303 9.54 -0.57 1.95
CA TYR A 303 9.49 0.41 3.02
C TYR A 303 8.10 1.03 3.03
N GLN A 304 7.55 1.32 4.21
CA GLN A 304 6.20 1.90 4.33
C GLN A 304 6.11 3.21 3.54
N THR A 305 5.08 3.33 2.70
CA THR A 305 5.00 4.43 1.73
C THR A 305 4.50 5.76 2.30
N ASN A 306 4.25 5.84 3.59
CA ASN A 306 4.05 7.06 4.37
C ASN A 306 5.00 7.02 5.57
N SER A 307 6.16 7.62 5.46
CA SER A 307 7.24 7.54 6.46
C SER A 307 6.82 8.15 7.81
N GLU A 308 6.10 9.27 7.80
CA GLU A 308 5.65 9.94 9.04
C GLU A 308 4.64 9.08 9.82
N GLN A 309 3.66 8.50 9.12
CA GLN A 309 2.69 7.61 9.76
C GLN A 309 3.27 6.24 10.12
N ALA A 310 4.25 5.74 9.36
CA ALA A 310 4.99 4.54 9.72
C ALA A 310 5.69 4.71 11.08
N TYR A 311 6.28 5.86 11.31
CA TYR A 311 6.87 6.19 12.62
C TYR A 311 5.82 6.16 13.74
N ASN A 312 4.65 6.75 13.52
CA ASN A 312 3.56 6.70 14.51
C ASN A 312 3.08 5.27 14.77
N LEU A 313 2.92 4.46 13.70
CA LEU A 313 2.55 3.05 13.78
C LEU A 313 3.57 2.24 14.62
N TYR A 314 4.86 2.44 14.35
CA TYR A 314 5.94 1.73 15.05
C TYR A 314 6.10 2.19 16.51
N LYS A 315 5.81 3.47 16.81
CA LYS A 315 5.71 3.93 18.21
C LYS A 315 4.61 3.22 18.98
N VAL A 316 3.45 3.03 18.36
CA VAL A 316 2.35 2.25 18.98
C VAL A 316 2.80 0.83 19.23
N ALA A 317 3.40 0.16 18.22
CA ALA A 317 3.88 -1.21 18.37
C ALA A 317 4.93 -1.33 19.48
N ARG A 318 5.91 -0.41 19.54
CA ARG A 318 6.92 -0.38 20.61
C ARG A 318 6.31 -0.14 22.00
N ASN A 319 5.37 0.78 22.10
CA ASN A 319 4.70 1.06 23.37
C ASN A 319 3.89 -0.14 23.85
N PHE A 320 3.19 -0.82 22.95
CA PHE A 320 2.44 -2.04 23.29
C PHE A 320 3.37 -3.21 23.67
N ALA A 321 4.55 -3.30 23.05
CA ALA A 321 5.55 -4.30 23.40
C ALA A 321 6.04 -4.13 24.85
N GLY A 322 6.05 -2.91 25.40
CA GLY A 322 6.38 -2.62 26.80
C GLY A 322 7.75 -3.13 27.22
N LEU A 323 8.75 -2.92 26.36
CA LEU A 323 10.11 -3.46 26.53
C LEU A 323 10.88 -2.71 27.64
N THR A 324 11.64 -3.44 28.46
CA THR A 324 12.42 -2.94 29.58
C THR A 324 13.93 -3.10 29.41
N GLY A 325 14.37 -3.72 28.32
CA GLY A 325 15.76 -4.05 28.04
C GLY A 325 16.15 -5.51 28.36
N ASN A 326 15.24 -6.29 28.93
CA ASN A 326 15.50 -7.68 29.36
C ASN A 326 14.87 -8.73 28.45
N GLU A 327 13.97 -8.31 27.56
CA GLU A 327 13.14 -9.21 26.78
C GLU A 327 13.90 -9.78 25.56
N LEU A 328 13.62 -11.06 25.27
CA LEU A 328 13.83 -11.65 23.97
C LEU A 328 12.59 -11.38 23.10
N VAL A 329 12.77 -10.65 22.03
CA VAL A 329 11.71 -10.26 21.10
C VAL A 329 11.84 -11.04 19.80
N TYR A 330 10.74 -11.58 19.29
CA TYR A 330 10.66 -12.07 17.91
C TYR A 330 9.88 -11.07 17.06
N ASP A 331 10.46 -10.64 15.94
CA ASP A 331 9.84 -9.79 14.93
C ASP A 331 9.52 -10.66 13.70
N LEU A 332 8.26 -11.06 13.61
CA LEU A 332 7.79 -11.95 12.53
C LEU A 332 7.33 -11.12 11.32
N TYR A 333 7.75 -11.56 10.15
CA TYR A 333 7.61 -10.82 8.88
C TYR A 333 8.39 -9.49 8.91
N THR A 334 9.66 -9.58 9.36
CA THR A 334 10.49 -8.40 9.71
C THR A 334 10.84 -7.50 8.51
N GLY A 335 10.66 -7.98 7.26
CA GLY A 335 11.03 -7.24 6.06
C GLY A 335 12.51 -6.84 6.07
N THR A 336 12.80 -5.56 5.83
CA THR A 336 14.15 -4.98 5.90
C THR A 336 14.61 -4.68 7.34
N GLY A 337 13.99 -5.32 8.33
CA GLY A 337 14.35 -5.20 9.75
C GLY A 337 13.98 -3.86 10.39
N THR A 338 13.01 -3.15 9.84
CA THR A 338 12.68 -1.79 10.32
C THR A 338 12.17 -1.82 11.75
N ILE A 339 11.17 -2.67 12.07
CA ILE A 339 10.63 -2.79 13.44
C ILE A 339 11.70 -3.39 14.37
N ALA A 340 12.36 -4.48 13.95
CA ALA A 340 13.40 -5.14 14.75
C ALA A 340 14.49 -4.14 15.18
N ASN A 341 15.04 -3.36 14.26
CA ASN A 341 16.05 -2.37 14.56
C ASN A 341 15.50 -1.21 15.40
N PHE A 342 14.26 -0.77 15.15
CA PHE A 342 13.60 0.31 15.89
C PHE A 342 13.39 -0.02 17.37
N VAL A 343 13.11 -1.28 17.72
CA VAL A 343 12.90 -1.70 19.10
C VAL A 343 14.16 -2.23 19.79
N SER A 344 15.23 -2.47 19.05
CA SER A 344 16.43 -3.19 19.52
C SER A 344 17.08 -2.58 20.76
N LYS A 345 17.13 -1.23 20.86
CA LYS A 345 17.72 -0.54 22.00
C LYS A 345 16.93 -0.72 23.32
N HIS A 346 15.69 -1.21 23.21
CA HIS A 346 14.80 -1.46 24.35
C HIS A 346 14.65 -2.94 24.68
N ALA A 347 15.35 -3.84 23.97
CA ALA A 347 15.29 -5.28 24.14
C ALA A 347 16.68 -5.85 24.47
N ARG A 348 16.72 -6.98 25.17
CA ARG A 348 17.97 -7.76 25.35
C ARG A 348 18.45 -8.31 24.02
N GLN A 349 17.53 -8.84 23.21
CA GLN A 349 17.80 -9.38 21.88
C GLN A 349 16.54 -9.34 21.04
N VAL A 350 16.69 -9.10 19.73
CA VAL A 350 15.60 -9.20 18.76
C VAL A 350 15.96 -10.21 17.69
N ILE A 351 15.02 -11.10 17.35
CA ILE A 351 15.15 -12.10 16.30
C ILE A 351 14.12 -11.78 15.22
N GLY A 352 14.58 -11.41 14.02
CA GLY A 352 13.76 -11.15 12.86
C GLY A 352 13.69 -12.34 11.91
N ILE A 353 12.49 -12.69 11.44
CA ILE A 353 12.27 -13.77 10.46
C ILE A 353 11.51 -13.18 9.26
N GLU A 354 11.99 -13.47 8.04
CA GLU A 354 11.42 -12.97 6.79
C GLU A 354 11.58 -14.00 5.67
N TYR A 355 10.59 -14.08 4.79
CA TYR A 355 10.60 -15.01 3.66
C TYR A 355 11.61 -14.62 2.57
N VAL A 356 11.80 -13.32 2.33
CA VAL A 356 12.61 -12.78 1.24
C VAL A 356 14.08 -12.65 1.68
N PRO A 357 15.03 -13.45 1.12
CA PRO A 357 16.43 -13.42 1.54
C PRO A 357 17.09 -12.03 1.35
N GLU A 358 16.77 -11.32 0.28
CA GLU A 358 17.32 -9.99 -0.01
C GLU A 358 16.88 -8.96 1.04
N ALA A 359 15.67 -9.09 1.57
CA ALA A 359 15.20 -8.23 2.66
C ALA A 359 15.95 -8.50 3.98
N ILE A 360 16.34 -9.75 4.23
CA ILE A 360 17.19 -10.12 5.37
C ILE A 360 18.59 -9.53 5.23
N GLU A 361 19.18 -9.53 4.05
CA GLU A 361 20.46 -8.84 3.83
C GLU A 361 20.35 -7.33 4.07
N ASP A 362 19.28 -6.70 3.57
CA ASP A 362 18.99 -5.29 3.89
C ASP A 362 18.83 -5.07 5.41
N ALA A 363 18.16 -5.99 6.12
CA ALA A 363 17.98 -5.90 7.58
C ALA A 363 19.31 -5.94 8.35
N LYS A 364 20.24 -6.82 7.93
CA LYS A 364 21.59 -6.92 8.50
C LYS A 364 22.39 -5.64 8.22
N VAL A 365 22.36 -5.14 6.98
CA VAL A 365 22.99 -3.87 6.61
C VAL A 365 22.43 -2.71 7.43
N ASN A 366 21.11 -2.67 7.65
CA ASN A 366 20.46 -1.65 8.46
C ASN A 366 20.88 -1.74 9.94
N ALA A 367 21.06 -2.94 10.48
CA ALA A 367 21.61 -3.11 11.84
C ALA A 367 23.05 -2.62 11.92
N GLU A 368 23.90 -2.95 10.95
CA GLU A 368 25.32 -2.54 10.90
C GLU A 368 25.45 -1.02 10.82
N ILE A 369 24.73 -0.36 9.90
CA ILE A 369 24.73 1.11 9.74
C ILE A 369 24.42 1.83 11.05
N ASN A 370 23.52 1.25 11.87
CA ASN A 370 23.10 1.82 13.13
C ASN A 370 23.90 1.32 14.34
N GLY A 371 24.94 0.49 14.13
CA GLY A 371 25.76 -0.07 15.21
C GLY A 371 25.00 -1.03 16.14
N ILE A 372 23.89 -1.61 15.69
CA ILE A 372 23.04 -2.53 16.44
C ILE A 372 23.69 -3.91 16.44
N LYS A 373 23.89 -4.50 17.63
CA LYS A 373 24.60 -5.78 17.80
C LYS A 373 23.74 -6.88 18.41
N ASN A 374 22.53 -6.55 18.83
CA ASN A 374 21.62 -7.46 19.51
C ASN A 374 20.43 -7.91 18.64
N THR A 375 20.57 -7.82 17.32
CA THR A 375 19.60 -8.35 16.36
C THR A 375 20.18 -9.55 15.63
N LEU A 376 19.34 -10.56 15.40
CA LEU A 376 19.63 -11.71 14.55
C LEU A 376 18.54 -11.81 13.48
N PHE A 377 18.92 -12.13 12.23
CA PHE A 377 17.97 -12.18 11.13
C PHE A 377 18.08 -13.51 10.38
N PHE A 378 16.92 -14.13 10.09
CA PHE A 378 16.79 -15.41 9.43
C PHE A 378 15.87 -15.33 8.21
N ALA A 379 16.34 -15.86 7.08
CA ALA A 379 15.56 -15.95 5.85
C ALA A 379 14.87 -17.31 5.76
N GLY A 380 13.57 -17.32 5.51
CA GLY A 380 12.79 -18.53 5.27
C GLY A 380 11.29 -18.33 5.42
N ASP A 381 10.52 -19.29 4.93
CA ASP A 381 9.06 -19.28 5.10
C ASP A 381 8.72 -19.36 6.60
N MET A 382 7.86 -18.46 7.05
CA MET A 382 7.52 -18.33 8.46
C MET A 382 7.02 -19.65 9.08
N LYS A 383 6.18 -20.40 8.35
CA LYS A 383 5.62 -21.69 8.80
C LYS A 383 6.69 -22.78 8.95
N ASP A 384 7.78 -22.70 8.14
CA ASP A 384 8.86 -23.69 8.14
C ASP A 384 9.98 -23.30 9.11
N MET A 385 10.18 -22.00 9.33
CA MET A 385 11.24 -21.46 10.20
C MET A 385 10.80 -21.39 11.67
N LEU A 386 9.62 -20.84 11.95
CA LEU A 386 9.12 -20.69 13.31
C LEU A 386 8.57 -22.03 13.81
N THR A 387 9.46 -22.88 14.28
CA THR A 387 9.15 -24.22 14.78
C THR A 387 9.46 -24.35 16.28
N GLN A 388 9.00 -25.44 16.91
CA GLN A 388 9.38 -25.75 18.31
C GLN A 388 10.89 -25.90 18.46
N ASP A 389 11.57 -26.50 17.49
CA ASP A 389 13.03 -26.64 17.48
C ASP A 389 13.74 -25.29 17.38
N PHE A 390 13.23 -24.38 16.54
CA PHE A 390 13.74 -23.02 16.48
C PHE A 390 13.63 -22.31 17.85
N ILE A 391 12.49 -22.43 18.50
CA ILE A 391 12.28 -21.86 19.84
C ILE A 391 13.18 -22.51 20.89
N ASN A 392 13.39 -23.82 20.82
CA ASN A 392 14.31 -24.53 21.74
C ASN A 392 15.76 -24.08 21.53
N GLN A 393 16.16 -23.79 20.29
CA GLN A 393 17.51 -23.36 19.96
C GLN A 393 17.79 -21.89 20.32
N TYR A 394 16.86 -20.98 20.01
CA TYR A 394 17.05 -19.53 20.14
C TYR A 394 16.39 -18.93 21.38
N GLY A 395 15.61 -19.71 22.12
CA GLY A 395 14.90 -19.30 23.31
C GLY A 395 13.43 -18.95 23.08
N ARG A 396 12.62 -19.11 24.12
CA ARG A 396 11.22 -18.70 24.13
C ARG A 396 11.14 -17.18 24.14
N PRO A 397 10.43 -16.52 23.19
CA PRO A 397 10.28 -15.08 23.18
C PRO A 397 9.46 -14.60 24.40
N ASP A 398 9.86 -13.49 25.00
CA ASP A 398 9.03 -12.78 25.98
C ASP A 398 7.93 -11.97 25.27
N VAL A 399 8.26 -11.43 24.09
CA VAL A 399 7.36 -10.62 23.26
C VAL A 399 7.48 -11.07 21.80
N ILE A 400 6.34 -11.18 21.12
CA ILE A 400 6.28 -11.31 19.67
C ILE A 400 5.67 -10.03 19.10
N ILE A 401 6.34 -9.44 18.10
CA ILE A 401 5.78 -8.40 17.22
C ILE A 401 5.56 -9.06 15.85
N THR A 402 4.39 -8.89 15.26
CA THR A 402 4.07 -9.52 13.98
C THR A 402 3.34 -8.53 13.06
N ASP A 403 3.80 -8.42 11.81
CA ASP A 403 3.18 -7.60 10.75
C ASP A 403 2.99 -8.44 9.48
N PRO A 404 2.04 -9.40 9.49
CA PRO A 404 1.87 -10.34 8.41
C PRO A 404 1.25 -9.69 7.16
N PRO A 405 1.33 -10.37 6.00
CA PRO A 405 0.68 -9.90 4.77
C PRO A 405 -0.84 -9.83 4.92
N ARG A 406 -1.52 -9.22 3.94
CA ARG A 406 -3.00 -9.03 3.94
C ARG A 406 -3.83 -10.28 4.20
N ALA A 407 -3.28 -11.46 3.95
CA ALA A 407 -3.95 -12.74 4.22
C ALA A 407 -4.00 -13.11 5.72
N GLY A 408 -3.25 -12.40 6.57
CA GLY A 408 -3.02 -12.74 7.96
C GLY A 408 -1.97 -13.84 8.14
N MET A 409 -1.89 -14.41 9.33
CA MET A 409 -0.97 -15.50 9.64
C MET A 409 -1.49 -16.86 9.14
N HIS A 410 -0.57 -17.75 8.77
CA HIS A 410 -0.90 -19.16 8.54
C HIS A 410 -1.24 -19.85 9.89
N GLN A 411 -2.09 -20.88 9.85
CA GLN A 411 -2.49 -21.61 11.05
C GLN A 411 -1.27 -22.14 11.83
N ASP A 412 -0.30 -22.73 11.12
CA ASP A 412 0.91 -23.29 11.75
C ASP A 412 1.71 -22.24 12.53
N VAL A 413 1.75 -21.00 12.04
CA VAL A 413 2.40 -19.88 12.73
C VAL A 413 1.65 -19.54 14.02
N VAL A 414 0.32 -19.50 13.97
CA VAL A 414 -0.52 -19.28 15.15
C VAL A 414 -0.31 -20.38 16.18
N ASP A 415 -0.26 -21.64 15.74
CA ASP A 415 -0.06 -22.81 16.63
C ASP A 415 1.30 -22.75 17.34
N VAL A 416 2.37 -22.34 16.63
CA VAL A 416 3.69 -22.17 17.27
C VAL A 416 3.73 -20.96 18.21
N ILE A 417 3.03 -19.88 17.92
CA ILE A 417 2.88 -18.76 18.85
C ILE A 417 2.17 -19.23 20.14
N LEU A 418 1.10 -20.02 20.00
CA LEU A 418 0.38 -20.61 21.13
C LEU A 418 1.24 -21.62 21.94
N PHE A 419 2.18 -22.29 21.27
CA PHE A 419 3.17 -23.16 21.94
C PHE A 419 4.26 -22.35 22.66
N ALA A 420 4.74 -21.27 22.02
CA ALA A 420 5.81 -20.45 22.58
C ALA A 420 5.38 -19.68 23.82
N GLU A 421 4.09 -19.37 23.93
CA GLU A 421 3.50 -18.66 25.07
C GLU A 421 4.26 -17.37 25.46
N PRO A 422 4.55 -16.42 24.48
CA PRO A 422 5.10 -15.14 24.86
C PRO A 422 4.15 -14.42 25.83
N LYS A 423 4.70 -13.63 26.74
CA LYS A 423 3.88 -12.83 27.68
C LYS A 423 3.00 -11.83 26.95
N ARG A 424 3.50 -11.30 25.81
CA ARG A 424 2.79 -10.32 24.99
C ARG A 424 2.96 -10.63 23.51
N ILE A 425 1.89 -10.32 22.75
CA ILE A 425 1.92 -10.30 21.29
C ILE A 425 1.45 -8.91 20.85
N VAL A 426 2.23 -8.26 19.99
CA VAL A 426 1.85 -7.02 19.30
C VAL A 426 1.57 -7.37 17.85
N TYR A 427 0.30 -7.30 17.45
CA TYR A 427 -0.15 -7.65 16.12
C TYR A 427 -0.48 -6.39 15.32
N VAL A 428 0.40 -6.02 14.38
CA VAL A 428 0.19 -4.98 13.39
C VAL A 428 -0.48 -5.58 12.15
N SER A 429 -1.48 -4.93 11.58
CA SER A 429 -2.18 -5.47 10.40
C SER A 429 -2.79 -4.39 9.53
N CYS A 430 -2.59 -4.52 8.22
CA CYS A 430 -3.26 -3.71 7.20
C CYS A 430 -4.66 -4.24 6.80
N ASN A 431 -5.13 -5.33 7.43
CA ASN A 431 -6.43 -5.92 7.16
C ASN A 431 -7.12 -6.35 8.46
N PRO A 432 -7.98 -5.52 9.04
CA PRO A 432 -8.68 -5.83 10.29
C PRO A 432 -9.54 -7.10 10.24
N ALA A 433 -9.99 -7.53 9.04
CA ALA A 433 -10.82 -8.73 8.93
C ALA A 433 -10.01 -10.02 9.14
N THR A 434 -8.81 -10.11 8.51
CA THR A 434 -7.91 -11.27 8.74
C THR A 434 -7.29 -11.23 10.12
N GLN A 435 -6.97 -10.04 10.64
CA GLN A 435 -6.54 -9.87 12.01
C GLN A 435 -7.60 -10.40 13.00
N ALA A 436 -8.88 -10.05 12.81
CA ALA A 436 -9.97 -10.50 13.66
C ALA A 436 -10.09 -12.04 13.68
N ARG A 437 -9.90 -12.72 12.52
CA ARG A 437 -9.84 -14.18 12.41
C ARG A 437 -8.70 -14.75 13.24
N ASP A 438 -7.52 -14.18 13.10
CA ASP A 438 -6.32 -14.68 13.81
C ASP A 438 -6.43 -14.43 15.32
N LEU A 439 -7.00 -13.29 15.74
CA LEU A 439 -7.29 -13.00 17.14
C LEU A 439 -8.25 -14.01 17.75
N GLN A 440 -9.24 -14.50 16.98
CA GLN A 440 -10.15 -15.56 17.44
C GLN A 440 -9.39 -16.86 17.74
N LEU A 441 -8.36 -17.18 16.96
CA LEU A 441 -7.51 -18.37 17.23
C LEU A 441 -6.62 -18.15 18.44
N LEU A 442 -6.04 -16.97 18.57
CA LEU A 442 -5.17 -16.60 19.68
C LEU A 442 -5.94 -16.48 21.03
N ASP A 443 -7.26 -16.24 20.98
CA ASP A 443 -8.10 -16.13 22.17
C ASP A 443 -8.08 -17.41 23.03
N ALA A 444 -7.65 -18.55 22.48
CA ALA A 444 -7.44 -19.78 23.24
C ALA A 444 -6.52 -19.58 24.47
N LYS A 445 -5.51 -18.71 24.36
CA LYS A 445 -4.53 -18.45 25.45
C LYS A 445 -4.32 -16.96 25.73
N TYR A 446 -4.79 -16.06 24.90
CA TYR A 446 -4.50 -14.64 25.01
C TYR A 446 -5.77 -13.80 25.18
N LYS A 447 -5.61 -12.66 25.85
CA LYS A 447 -6.66 -11.64 25.98
C LYS A 447 -6.20 -10.37 25.29
N VAL A 448 -7.08 -9.76 24.49
CA VAL A 448 -6.85 -8.43 23.91
C VAL A 448 -6.87 -7.38 25.00
N LYS A 449 -5.81 -6.59 25.11
CA LYS A 449 -5.63 -5.56 26.14
C LYS A 449 -5.74 -4.14 25.60
N ALA A 450 -5.33 -3.92 24.36
CA ALA A 450 -5.44 -2.63 23.71
C ALA A 450 -5.60 -2.79 22.20
N VAL A 451 -6.29 -1.85 21.59
CA VAL A 451 -6.50 -1.78 20.14
C VAL A 451 -6.29 -0.32 19.70
N GLN A 452 -5.40 -0.11 18.75
CA GLN A 452 -5.11 1.22 18.21
C GLN A 452 -5.16 1.20 16.67
N PRO A 453 -6.24 1.70 16.07
CA PRO A 453 -6.28 1.95 14.63
C PRO A 453 -5.37 3.12 14.23
N VAL A 454 -4.79 3.05 13.03
CA VAL A 454 -3.92 4.09 12.49
C VAL A 454 -4.26 4.33 11.02
N ASP A 455 -4.45 5.59 10.63
CA ASP A 455 -4.63 5.94 9.22
C ASP A 455 -3.28 6.20 8.55
N MET A 456 -2.78 5.19 7.84
CA MET A 456 -1.56 5.30 7.04
C MET A 456 -1.78 5.99 5.69
N PHE A 457 -2.99 5.93 5.14
CA PHE A 457 -3.25 6.30 3.74
C PHE A 457 -4.53 7.13 3.58
N PRO A 458 -4.48 8.44 3.88
CA PRO A 458 -5.58 9.37 3.62
C PRO A 458 -6.14 9.24 2.21
N HIS A 459 -7.43 9.50 2.05
CA HIS A 459 -8.20 9.39 0.79
C HIS A 459 -8.35 7.98 0.22
N THR A 460 -7.85 6.96 0.94
CA THR A 460 -8.08 5.54 0.63
C THR A 460 -8.89 4.88 1.75
N HIS A 461 -9.40 3.68 1.49
CA HIS A 461 -10.13 2.90 2.50
C HIS A 461 -9.21 2.08 3.44
N HIS A 462 -7.91 2.07 3.16
CA HIS A 462 -6.96 1.29 3.95
C HIS A 462 -6.81 1.85 5.35
N VAL A 463 -6.76 0.96 6.33
CA VAL A 463 -6.50 1.26 7.74
C VAL A 463 -5.54 0.22 8.28
N GLU A 464 -4.56 0.67 9.04
CA GLU A 464 -3.70 -0.19 9.85
C GLU A 464 -4.30 -0.30 11.25
N ASN A 465 -4.07 -1.43 11.91
CA ASN A 465 -4.53 -1.63 13.27
C ASN A 465 -3.49 -2.38 14.09
N VAL A 466 -3.17 -1.87 15.26
CA VAL A 466 -2.25 -2.50 16.20
C VAL A 466 -3.04 -3.05 17.39
N VAL A 467 -2.86 -4.32 17.68
CA VAL A 467 -3.50 -5.01 18.82
C VAL A 467 -2.44 -5.52 19.77
N LEU A 468 -2.61 -5.21 21.06
CA LEU A 468 -1.86 -5.82 22.14
C LEU A 468 -2.65 -7.00 22.71
N LEU A 469 -2.03 -8.17 22.76
CA LEU A 469 -2.53 -9.33 23.48
C LEU A 469 -1.58 -9.66 24.63
N GLU A 470 -2.17 -10.08 25.75
CA GLU A 470 -1.43 -10.62 26.89
C GLU A 470 -1.88 -12.05 27.15
N LEU A 471 -0.92 -12.89 27.60
CA LEU A 471 -1.19 -14.26 28.00
C LEU A 471 -2.21 -14.26 29.16
N LYS A 472 -3.21 -15.13 29.09
CA LYS A 472 -4.17 -15.35 30.18
C LYS A 472 -3.49 -16.01 31.35
N ASP A 473 -3.90 -15.66 32.59
CA ASP A 473 -3.44 -16.30 33.84
C ASP A 473 -3.80 -17.77 33.90
#